data_b0d74671b2172724a62557829347d367
#
_entry.id   b0d74671b2172724a62557829347d367
#
_cell.length_a   1.000
_cell.length_b   1.000
_cell.length_c   1.000
_cell.angle_alpha   90.00
_cell.angle_beta   90.00
_cell.angle_gamma   90.00
#
_symmetry.space_group_name_H-M   'P 1'
#
loop_
_entity.id
_entity.type
_entity.pdbx_description
1 polymer ?
#
loop_
_entity_poly.entity_id
_entity_poly.type
_entity_poly.pdbx_seq_one_letter_code
_entity_poly.pdbx_strand_id
1 'polypeptide(L)'
;STLLSMVTNANPKIANYHFTTLAPNLGVVEGRFGDKFVMADIPGLVEGASEGVGLGHEFLRHVERTKVFIHVVDAAGVEGDDPVENVEKINRELAEYKEDLLKRPQVIAANKTDIPGFEENVARLKEIYEPQGFKVFPISAATNKGLDELLTEVGRILREYPEDIVFEEEYEEYDEVKVDQEPFTIEEVEDGYFVVTGVGVEKMIGYTNIDTEKGF
;
A
#
# COMPACT_ATOMS: atom_id res chain seq x y z
N SER A 1 -4.52 9.98 1.15
CA SER A 1 -4.93 10.48 2.48
C SER A 1 -4.37 11.89 2.74
N THR A 2 -5.01 12.61 3.65
CA THR A 2 -4.58 13.96 4.07
C THR A 2 -3.18 13.91 4.68
N LEU A 3 -2.87 12.88 5.46
CA LEU A 3 -1.55 12.72 6.06
C LEU A 3 -0.44 12.68 4.98
N LEU A 4 -0.58 11.83 3.98
CA LEU A 4 0.42 11.69 2.92
C LEU A 4 0.63 13.02 2.17
N SER A 5 -0.45 13.75 1.84
CA SER A 5 -0.34 15.04 1.15
C SER A 5 0.33 16.14 1.98
N MET A 6 0.22 16.06 3.31
CA MET A 6 0.83 17.04 4.21
C MET A 6 2.32 16.79 4.47
N VAL A 7 2.76 15.53 4.43
CA VAL A 7 4.15 15.16 4.75
C VAL A 7 5.05 15.01 3.53
N THR A 8 4.50 15.15 2.32
CA THR A 8 5.26 15.04 1.06
C THR A 8 5.49 16.39 0.43
N ASN A 9 6.70 16.62 -0.09
CA ASN A 9 7.07 17.89 -0.77
C ASN A 9 6.53 18.00 -2.20
N ALA A 10 5.94 16.95 -2.74
CA ALA A 10 5.35 16.93 -4.07
C ALA A 10 3.99 16.22 -4.00
N ASN A 11 3.13 16.51 -4.98
CA ASN A 11 1.86 15.79 -5.06
C ASN A 11 2.12 14.28 -5.06
N PRO A 12 1.45 13.52 -4.19
CA PRO A 12 1.57 12.07 -4.16
C PRO A 12 1.33 11.51 -5.57
N LYS A 13 2.19 10.59 -6.00
CA LYS A 13 2.04 9.93 -7.29
C LYS A 13 1.29 8.62 -7.08
N ILE A 14 0.30 8.39 -7.92
CA ILE A 14 -0.32 7.07 -8.03
C ILE A 14 0.71 6.15 -8.67
N ALA A 15 1.09 5.08 -7.98
CA ALA A 15 1.96 4.07 -8.55
C ALA A 15 1.09 3.06 -9.29
N ASN A 16 1.11 3.13 -10.61
CA ASN A 16 0.45 2.13 -11.45
C ASN A 16 1.32 0.88 -11.50
N TYR A 17 1.02 -0.07 -10.65
CA TYR A 17 1.55 -1.42 -10.78
C TYR A 17 0.64 -2.20 -11.71
N HIS A 18 1.21 -2.81 -12.76
CA HIS A 18 0.46 -3.47 -13.84
C HIS A 18 -0.46 -4.63 -13.41
N PHE A 19 -0.40 -5.01 -12.14
CA PHE A 19 -1.10 -6.16 -11.56
C PHE A 19 -2.07 -5.79 -10.43
N THR A 20 -2.41 -4.50 -10.23
CA THR A 20 -3.32 -4.09 -9.15
C THR A 20 -4.43 -3.18 -9.64
N THR A 21 -5.66 -3.48 -9.24
CA THR A 21 -6.85 -2.65 -9.48
C THR A 21 -6.88 -1.40 -8.57
N LEU A 22 -6.13 -1.43 -7.45
CA LEU A 22 -5.96 -0.29 -6.54
C LEU A 22 -4.48 -0.01 -6.32
N ALA A 23 -4.00 1.02 -6.97
CA ALA A 23 -2.63 1.48 -6.81
C ALA A 23 -2.50 2.33 -5.52
N PRO A 24 -1.51 2.06 -4.66
CA PRO A 24 -1.24 2.89 -3.51
C PRO A 24 -0.76 4.27 -3.94
N ASN A 25 -1.15 5.31 -3.20
CA ASN A 25 -0.56 6.61 -3.37
C ASN A 25 0.80 6.63 -2.68
N LEU A 26 1.86 6.95 -3.43
CA LEU A 26 3.21 7.04 -2.90
C LEU A 26 3.67 8.49 -2.79
N GLY A 27 4.39 8.78 -1.72
CA GLY A 27 5.01 10.07 -1.53
C GLY A 27 6.41 9.95 -0.92
N VAL A 28 7.33 10.82 -1.35
CA VAL A 28 8.65 10.92 -0.73
C VAL A 28 8.55 11.88 0.45
N VAL A 29 8.88 11.39 1.63
CA VAL A 29 8.93 12.16 2.87
C VAL A 29 10.37 12.54 3.16
N GLU A 30 10.59 13.81 3.50
CA GLU A 30 11.87 14.30 4.01
C GLU A 30 11.70 14.60 5.51
N GLY A 31 12.34 13.78 6.33
CA GLY A 31 12.36 13.99 7.77
C GLY A 31 13.26 15.17 8.15
N ARG A 32 13.04 15.72 9.35
CA ARG A 32 13.73 16.92 9.88
C ARG A 32 15.25 16.78 9.93
N PHE A 33 15.76 15.57 10.03
CA PHE A 33 17.20 15.28 10.09
C PHE A 33 17.81 14.82 8.76
N GLY A 34 17.11 15.07 7.66
CA GLY A 34 17.56 14.68 6.33
C GLY A 34 17.27 13.24 5.92
N ASP A 35 16.52 12.53 6.76
CA ASP A 35 16.04 11.19 6.41
C ASP A 35 15.06 11.30 5.25
N LYS A 36 15.27 10.49 4.22
CA LYS A 36 14.36 10.38 3.09
C LYS A 36 13.83 8.96 3.02
N PHE A 37 12.52 8.84 2.98
CA PHE A 37 11.86 7.55 2.81
C PHE A 37 10.57 7.68 1.99
N VAL A 38 10.11 6.57 1.43
CA VAL A 38 8.85 6.52 0.70
C VAL A 38 7.75 6.10 1.66
N MET A 39 6.68 6.88 1.71
CA MET A 39 5.45 6.54 2.42
C MET A 39 4.40 6.12 1.40
N ALA A 40 3.76 4.99 1.66
CA ALA A 40 2.62 4.51 0.90
C ALA A 40 1.33 4.75 1.70
N ASP A 41 0.36 5.40 1.07
CA ASP A 41 -1.00 5.45 1.58
C ASP A 41 -1.74 4.23 1.05
N ILE A 42 -2.05 3.33 1.96
CA ILE A 42 -2.69 2.07 1.66
C ILE A 42 -4.15 2.18 2.14
N PRO A 43 -5.07 2.68 1.28
CA PRO A 43 -6.47 2.84 1.64
C PRO A 43 -7.14 1.47 1.80
N GLY A 44 -7.88 1.30 2.89
CA GLY A 44 -8.82 0.19 3.00
C GLY A 44 -8.21 -1.18 3.30
N LEU A 45 -7.42 -1.31 4.36
CA LEU A 45 -7.53 -2.51 5.17
C LEU A 45 -8.95 -2.48 5.74
N VAL A 46 -9.92 -2.88 4.93
CA VAL A 46 -11.36 -2.83 5.22
C VAL A 46 -11.87 -4.26 5.29
N GLU A 47 -12.94 -4.43 6.06
CA GLU A 47 -13.67 -5.69 6.26
C GLU A 47 -13.67 -6.61 5.04
N GLY A 48 -13.15 -7.82 5.22
CA GLY A 48 -13.20 -8.88 4.23
C GLY A 48 -12.00 -8.96 3.27
N ALA A 49 -10.90 -8.26 3.50
CA ALA A 49 -9.69 -8.40 2.68
C ALA A 49 -9.11 -9.82 2.74
N SER A 50 -9.23 -10.50 3.88
CA SER A 50 -8.83 -11.90 4.09
C SER A 50 -9.79 -12.92 3.46
N GLU A 51 -11.07 -12.57 3.29
CA GLU A 51 -12.09 -13.48 2.76
C GLU A 51 -12.13 -13.59 1.23
N GLY A 52 -11.20 -12.91 0.52
CA GLY A 52 -11.07 -13.02 -0.93
C GLY A 52 -12.15 -12.30 -1.74
N VAL A 53 -13.03 -11.56 -1.09
CA VAL A 53 -14.07 -10.77 -1.75
C VAL A 53 -13.58 -9.33 -1.89
N GLY A 54 -12.86 -9.05 -2.98
CA GLY A 54 -12.52 -7.69 -3.40
C GLY A 54 -11.06 -7.38 -3.21
N LEU A 55 -10.29 -6.80 -2.78
CA LEU A 55 -8.97 -6.17 -2.78
C LEU A 55 -7.82 -7.04 -2.24
N GLY A 56 -8.11 -8.26 -1.83
CA GLY A 56 -7.36 -9.16 -0.97
C GLY A 56 -5.86 -9.31 -1.24
N HIS A 57 -5.47 -10.20 -2.12
CA HIS A 57 -4.07 -10.64 -2.23
C HIS A 57 -3.14 -9.62 -2.91
N GLU A 58 -3.59 -8.91 -3.93
CA GLU A 58 -2.74 -7.97 -4.66
C GLU A 58 -2.39 -6.73 -3.85
N PHE A 59 -3.32 -6.27 -3.04
CA PHE A 59 -3.15 -5.15 -2.14
C PHE A 59 -2.15 -5.48 -1.00
N LEU A 60 -2.23 -6.68 -0.47
CA LEU A 60 -1.37 -7.14 0.62
C LEU A 60 0.09 -7.35 0.18
N ARG A 61 0.35 -7.56 -1.12
CA ARG A 61 1.72 -7.54 -1.67
C ARG A 61 2.41 -6.18 -1.48
N HIS A 62 1.66 -5.07 -1.49
CA HIS A 62 2.24 -3.75 -1.16
C HIS A 62 2.58 -3.64 0.31
N VAL A 63 1.74 -4.22 1.17
CA VAL A 63 1.97 -4.29 2.62
C VAL A 63 3.24 -5.09 2.92
N GLU A 64 3.52 -6.17 2.20
CA GLU A 64 4.75 -6.96 2.35
C GLU A 64 6.03 -6.18 2.10
N ARG A 65 5.99 -5.15 1.26
CA ARG A 65 7.15 -4.30 0.96
C ARG A 65 7.40 -3.20 1.98
N THR A 66 6.52 -3.00 2.94
CA THR A 66 6.68 -1.95 3.95
C THR A 66 7.57 -2.44 5.09
N LYS A 67 8.49 -1.59 5.57
CA LYS A 67 9.37 -1.88 6.70
C LYS A 67 8.75 -1.48 8.04
N VAL A 68 7.91 -0.46 8.03
CA VAL A 68 7.29 0.13 9.23
C VAL A 68 5.83 0.44 8.93
N PHE A 69 4.92 0.13 9.84
CA PHE A 69 3.52 0.49 9.74
C PHE A 69 3.18 1.70 10.59
N ILE A 70 2.36 2.58 10.03
CA ILE A 70 1.76 3.69 10.74
C ILE A 70 0.25 3.46 10.76
N HIS A 71 -0.30 3.07 11.91
CA HIS A 71 -1.75 2.99 12.10
C HIS A 71 -2.31 4.40 12.28
N VAL A 72 -3.06 4.88 11.32
CA VAL A 72 -3.73 6.18 11.39
C VAL A 72 -5.16 5.97 11.86
N VAL A 73 -5.48 6.42 13.06
CA VAL A 73 -6.81 6.25 13.66
C VAL A 73 -7.45 7.60 13.98
N ASP A 74 -8.79 7.67 13.91
CA ASP A 74 -9.55 8.84 14.29
C ASP A 74 -9.68 8.95 15.81
N ALA A 75 -8.81 9.75 16.45
CA ALA A 75 -8.83 9.93 17.89
C ALA A 75 -10.04 10.73 18.38
N ALA A 76 -10.66 11.55 17.52
CA ALA A 76 -11.85 12.31 17.88
C ALA A 76 -13.16 11.50 17.78
N GLY A 77 -13.10 10.31 17.16
CA GLY A 77 -14.29 9.45 17.01
C GLY A 77 -15.39 10.04 16.12
N VAL A 78 -15.02 10.94 15.20
CA VAL A 78 -16.00 11.64 14.33
C VAL A 78 -16.73 10.67 13.40
N GLU A 79 -16.04 9.62 12.98
CA GLU A 79 -16.58 8.60 12.08
C GLU A 79 -17.40 7.53 12.80
N GLY A 80 -17.45 7.60 14.15
CA GLY A 80 -18.26 6.72 14.99
C GLY A 80 -17.57 5.42 15.39
N ASP A 81 -16.36 5.17 14.89
CA ASP A 81 -15.57 3.98 15.20
C ASP A 81 -14.69 4.18 16.44
N ASP A 82 -14.51 3.12 17.24
CA ASP A 82 -13.57 3.14 18.34
C ASP A 82 -12.12 2.98 17.82
N PRO A 83 -11.21 3.92 18.13
CA PRO A 83 -9.85 3.87 17.60
C PRO A 83 -9.05 2.66 18.10
N VAL A 84 -9.37 2.08 19.25
CA VAL A 84 -8.74 0.86 19.76
C VAL A 84 -9.19 -0.33 18.94
N GLU A 85 -10.50 -0.46 18.69
CA GLU A 85 -11.06 -1.52 17.85
C GLU A 85 -10.49 -1.46 16.43
N ASN A 86 -10.27 -0.27 15.90
CA ASN A 86 -9.67 -0.09 14.57
C ASN A 86 -8.24 -0.61 14.50
N VAL A 87 -7.40 -0.37 15.51
CA VAL A 87 -6.04 -0.93 15.55
C VAL A 87 -6.09 -2.45 15.65
N GLU A 88 -6.96 -3.00 16.52
CA GLU A 88 -7.11 -4.46 16.67
C GLU A 88 -7.58 -5.13 15.39
N LYS A 89 -8.52 -4.52 14.69
CA LYS A 89 -9.03 -5.01 13.41
C LYS A 89 -7.93 -5.08 12.36
N ILE A 90 -7.17 -3.99 12.17
CA ILE A 90 -6.05 -3.95 11.22
C ILE A 90 -5.01 -5.02 11.59
N ASN A 91 -4.65 -5.16 12.86
CA ASN A 91 -3.68 -6.17 13.29
C ASN A 91 -4.18 -7.59 13.04
N ARG A 92 -5.47 -7.85 13.21
CA ARG A 92 -6.06 -9.14 12.89
C ARG A 92 -5.98 -9.45 11.39
N GLU A 93 -6.34 -8.50 10.54
CA GLU A 93 -6.25 -8.65 9.10
C GLU A 93 -4.81 -8.88 8.61
N LEU A 94 -3.84 -8.16 9.18
CA LEU A 94 -2.42 -8.40 8.91
C LEU A 94 -1.97 -9.80 9.33
N ALA A 95 -2.43 -10.28 10.48
CA ALA A 95 -2.11 -11.62 10.98
C ALA A 95 -2.70 -12.73 10.11
N GLU A 96 -3.95 -12.57 9.70
CA GLU A 96 -4.65 -13.51 8.83
C GLU A 96 -3.98 -13.65 7.46
N TYR A 97 -3.44 -12.54 6.95
CA TYR A 97 -2.70 -12.58 5.70
C TYR A 97 -1.31 -13.20 5.87
N LYS A 98 -0.50 -12.67 6.80
CA LYS A 98 0.86 -13.15 7.07
C LYS A 98 1.29 -12.73 8.47
N GLU A 99 1.39 -13.69 9.37
CA GLU A 99 1.73 -13.46 10.78
C GLU A 99 3.03 -12.68 10.97
N ASP A 100 4.01 -12.85 10.07
CA ASP A 100 5.28 -12.14 10.11
C ASP A 100 5.15 -10.61 9.96
N LEU A 101 4.06 -10.12 9.40
CA LEU A 101 3.81 -8.68 9.32
C LEU A 101 3.65 -8.03 10.70
N LEU A 102 3.11 -8.76 11.67
CA LEU A 102 2.97 -8.28 13.05
C LEU A 102 4.31 -8.10 13.77
N LYS A 103 5.37 -8.74 13.31
CA LYS A 103 6.72 -8.62 13.87
C LYS A 103 7.43 -7.34 13.42
N ARG A 104 6.88 -6.66 12.42
CA ARG A 104 7.44 -5.39 11.93
C ARG A 104 7.16 -4.27 12.92
N PRO A 105 8.05 -3.28 12.98
CA PRO A 105 7.83 -2.10 13.80
C PRO A 105 6.54 -1.38 13.41
N GLN A 106 5.78 -0.99 14.43
CA GLN A 106 4.50 -0.31 14.23
C GLN A 106 4.42 0.90 15.15
N VAL A 107 3.82 1.99 14.65
CA VAL A 107 3.51 3.19 15.43
C VAL A 107 2.04 3.56 15.21
N ILE A 108 1.43 4.21 16.19
CA ILE A 108 0.04 4.64 16.13
C ILE A 108 -0.01 6.17 16.02
N ALA A 109 -0.60 6.66 14.96
CA ALA A 109 -0.89 8.07 14.72
C ALA A 109 -2.36 8.35 15.09
N ALA A 110 -2.59 8.84 16.32
CA ALA A 110 -3.89 9.26 16.81
C ALA A 110 -4.25 10.61 16.20
N ASN A 111 -4.94 10.59 15.06
CA ASN A 111 -5.21 11.75 14.22
C ASN A 111 -6.48 12.52 14.66
N LYS A 112 -6.66 13.71 14.08
CA LYS A 112 -7.77 14.63 14.32
C LYS A 112 -7.75 15.27 15.73
N THR A 113 -6.56 15.51 16.28
CA THR A 113 -6.41 16.21 17.58
C THR A 113 -6.74 17.71 17.53
N ASP A 114 -7.12 18.23 16.38
CA ASP A 114 -7.73 19.55 16.20
C ASP A 114 -9.23 19.58 16.54
N ILE A 115 -9.86 18.42 16.69
CA ILE A 115 -11.27 18.26 17.05
C ILE A 115 -11.38 17.93 18.54
N PRO A 116 -12.22 18.65 19.33
CA PRO A 116 -12.39 18.38 20.76
C PRO A 116 -12.85 16.95 21.04
N GLY A 117 -12.42 16.38 22.18
CA GLY A 117 -12.82 15.05 22.63
C GLY A 117 -11.83 13.94 22.32
N PHE A 118 -10.71 14.25 21.68
CA PHE A 118 -9.67 13.27 21.33
C PHE A 118 -8.86 12.76 22.54
N GLU A 119 -8.83 13.53 23.64
CA GLU A 119 -7.91 13.32 24.76
C GLU A 119 -8.12 11.96 25.44
N GLU A 120 -9.38 11.57 25.65
CA GLU A 120 -9.72 10.29 26.25
C GLU A 120 -9.26 9.11 25.38
N ASN A 121 -9.50 9.17 24.09
CA ASN A 121 -9.10 8.13 23.14
C ASN A 121 -7.59 8.03 23.02
N VAL A 122 -6.88 9.15 23.01
CA VAL A 122 -5.40 9.16 23.05
C VAL A 122 -4.87 8.53 24.33
N ALA A 123 -5.49 8.83 25.48
CA ALA A 123 -5.08 8.22 26.76
C ALA A 123 -5.31 6.71 26.74
N ARG A 124 -6.45 6.23 26.25
CA ARG A 124 -6.76 4.80 26.09
C ARG A 124 -5.76 4.10 25.15
N LEU A 125 -5.48 4.69 24.00
CA LEU A 125 -4.49 4.12 23.07
C LEU A 125 -3.12 3.99 23.70
N LYS A 126 -2.66 5.00 24.46
CA LYS A 126 -1.37 4.93 25.17
C LYS A 126 -1.38 3.87 26.25
N GLU A 127 -2.43 3.81 27.07
CA GLU A 127 -2.54 2.84 28.16
C GLU A 127 -2.48 1.39 27.65
N ILE A 128 -3.10 1.12 26.50
CA ILE A 128 -3.20 -0.23 25.90
C ILE A 128 -1.93 -0.60 25.14
N TYR A 129 -1.41 0.32 24.30
CA TYR A 129 -0.41 -0.03 23.30
C TYR A 129 1.03 0.32 23.69
N GLU A 130 1.27 1.35 24.51
CA GLU A 130 2.64 1.68 24.94
C GLU A 130 3.30 0.54 25.77
N PRO A 131 2.59 -0.18 26.65
CA PRO A 131 3.15 -1.35 27.33
C PRO A 131 3.50 -2.52 26.39
N GLN A 132 2.90 -2.56 25.21
CA GLN A 132 3.17 -3.55 24.16
C GLN A 132 4.33 -3.14 23.24
N GLY A 133 4.95 -1.98 23.49
CA GLY A 133 6.08 -1.47 22.71
C GLY A 133 5.72 -0.55 21.53
N PHE A 134 4.44 -0.28 21.33
CA PHE A 134 4.02 0.71 20.33
C PHE A 134 4.24 2.12 20.86
N LYS A 135 4.53 3.07 19.97
CA LYS A 135 4.50 4.49 20.29
C LYS A 135 3.24 5.13 19.73
N VAL A 136 2.57 5.93 20.55
CA VAL A 136 1.34 6.63 20.20
C VAL A 136 1.62 8.12 20.03
N PHE A 137 1.38 8.65 18.82
CA PHE A 137 1.58 10.04 18.47
C PHE A 137 0.23 10.74 18.28
N PRO A 138 -0.13 11.69 19.16
CA PRO A 138 -1.26 12.57 18.92
C PRO A 138 -0.91 13.54 17.79
N ILE A 139 -1.64 13.46 16.68
CA ILE A 139 -1.41 14.30 15.50
C ILE A 139 -2.68 14.98 15.00
N SER A 140 -2.50 16.03 14.22
CA SER A 140 -3.52 16.55 13.33
C SER A 140 -2.92 16.71 11.94
N ALA A 141 -3.32 15.84 11.03
CA ALA A 141 -2.90 15.95 9.64
C ALA A 141 -3.43 17.25 9.01
N ALA A 142 -4.59 17.72 9.41
CA ALA A 142 -5.20 18.95 8.89
C ALA A 142 -4.43 20.22 9.29
N THR A 143 -3.87 20.26 10.50
CA THR A 143 -3.15 21.43 11.03
C THR A 143 -1.63 21.26 11.10
N ASN A 144 -1.11 20.17 10.59
CA ASN A 144 0.32 19.80 10.60
C ASN A 144 0.93 19.65 12.02
N LYS A 145 0.10 19.42 13.03
CA LYS A 145 0.54 19.31 14.43
C LYS A 145 0.97 17.87 14.73
N GLY A 146 2.13 17.69 15.42
CA GLY A 146 2.66 16.40 15.88
C GLY A 146 3.25 15.54 14.74
N LEU A 147 3.28 16.03 13.50
CA LEU A 147 3.82 15.26 12.37
C LEU A 147 5.34 15.14 12.42
N ASP A 148 6.05 16.18 12.87
CA ASP A 148 7.52 16.16 12.99
C ASP A 148 8.00 15.06 13.95
N GLU A 149 7.33 14.89 15.08
CA GLU A 149 7.66 13.86 16.08
C GLU A 149 7.38 12.46 15.52
N LEU A 150 6.24 12.25 14.85
CA LEU A 150 5.90 11.00 14.19
C LEU A 150 6.95 10.62 13.13
N LEU A 151 7.27 11.55 12.23
CA LEU A 151 8.21 11.29 11.13
C LEU A 151 9.63 11.09 11.64
N THR A 152 10.05 11.79 12.70
CA THR A 152 11.35 11.60 13.35
C THR A 152 11.48 10.19 13.90
N GLU A 153 10.44 9.68 14.57
CA GLU A 153 10.45 8.33 15.10
C GLU A 153 10.46 7.28 13.97
N VAL A 154 9.64 7.46 12.95
CA VAL A 154 9.64 6.56 11.78
C VAL A 154 11.01 6.52 11.11
N GLY A 155 11.64 7.68 10.90
CA GLY A 155 12.99 7.77 10.35
C GLY A 155 14.04 7.07 11.25
N ARG A 156 13.91 7.19 12.59
CA ARG A 156 14.77 6.47 13.54
C ARG A 156 14.60 4.96 13.39
N ILE A 157 13.37 4.47 13.39
CA ILE A 157 13.07 3.04 13.23
C ILE A 157 13.64 2.52 11.91
N LEU A 158 13.45 3.23 10.82
CA LEU A 158 13.95 2.82 9.50
C LEU A 158 15.48 2.72 9.44
N ARG A 159 16.22 3.59 10.17
CA ARG A 159 17.69 3.50 10.28
C ARG A 159 18.17 2.31 11.10
N GLU A 160 17.42 1.95 12.13
CA GLU A 160 17.75 0.84 13.03
C GLU A 160 17.27 -0.51 12.51
N TYR A 161 16.38 -0.50 11.51
CA TYR A 161 15.83 -1.73 10.95
C TYR A 161 16.82 -2.33 9.93
N PRO A 162 17.23 -3.58 10.09
CA PRO A 162 18.20 -4.21 9.19
C PRO A 162 17.68 -4.22 7.75
N GLU A 163 18.58 -3.95 6.80
CA GLU A 163 18.26 -3.80 5.38
C GLU A 163 17.77 -5.10 4.71
N ASP A 164 17.99 -6.24 5.35
CA ASP A 164 17.73 -7.56 4.78
C ASP A 164 16.29 -8.05 4.98
N ILE A 165 15.31 -7.31 4.48
CA ILE A 165 14.11 -7.98 4.03
C ILE A 165 14.43 -8.51 2.63
N VAL A 166 14.92 -9.73 2.56
CA VAL A 166 14.98 -10.47 1.30
C VAL A 166 13.52 -10.62 0.87
N PHE A 167 13.11 -9.79 -0.08
CA PHE A 167 11.90 -10.08 -0.85
C PHE A 167 12.27 -11.33 -1.65
N GLU A 168 11.75 -12.47 -1.24
CA GLU A 168 11.60 -13.55 -2.18
C GLU A 168 10.69 -12.97 -3.26
N GLU A 169 11.28 -12.56 -4.37
CA GLU A 169 10.54 -12.44 -5.60
C GLU A 169 10.02 -13.85 -5.86
N GLU A 170 8.82 -14.14 -5.36
CA GLU A 170 8.00 -15.14 -6.01
C GLU A 170 7.80 -14.57 -7.43
N TYR A 171 8.73 -14.92 -8.31
CA TYR A 171 8.38 -15.00 -9.70
C TYR A 171 7.21 -16.00 -9.70
N GLU A 172 5.95 -15.51 -9.71
CA GLU A 172 4.96 -16.29 -10.42
C GLU A 172 5.66 -16.56 -11.74
N GLU A 173 6.17 -17.78 -11.91
CA GLU A 173 6.28 -18.32 -13.23
C GLU A 173 4.91 -17.97 -13.82
N TYR A 174 4.85 -16.86 -14.55
CA TYR A 174 3.82 -16.75 -15.56
C TYR A 174 4.01 -18.08 -16.27
N ASP A 175 3.07 -19.00 -16.03
CA ASP A 175 2.92 -20.12 -16.93
C ASP A 175 3.16 -19.46 -18.26
N GLU A 176 4.37 -19.63 -18.81
CA GLU A 176 4.65 -19.20 -20.17
C GLU A 176 3.39 -19.62 -20.85
N VAL A 177 2.54 -18.60 -21.18
CA VAL A 177 1.28 -18.92 -21.87
C VAL A 177 1.86 -19.80 -22.93
N LYS A 178 1.78 -21.12 -22.68
CA LYS A 178 2.15 -22.09 -23.67
C LYS A 178 1.30 -21.60 -24.76
N VAL A 179 1.92 -20.78 -25.63
CA VAL A 179 1.34 -20.43 -26.91
C VAL A 179 1.20 -21.82 -27.47
N ASP A 180 0.07 -22.43 -27.04
CA ASP A 180 -0.33 -23.73 -27.51
C ASP A 180 -0.15 -23.53 -28.97
N GLN A 181 0.59 -24.42 -29.56
CA GLN A 181 0.94 -24.45 -30.97
C GLN A 181 -0.37 -24.49 -31.80
N GLU A 182 -1.24 -23.53 -31.53
CA GLU A 182 -2.42 -23.30 -32.36
C GLU A 182 -1.85 -22.75 -33.67
N PRO A 183 -2.01 -23.48 -34.76
CA PRO A 183 -1.41 -23.10 -36.02
C PRO A 183 -1.92 -21.72 -36.42
N PHE A 184 -1.02 -20.79 -36.58
CA PHE A 184 -1.30 -19.54 -37.25
C PHE A 184 -0.98 -19.70 -38.75
N THR A 185 -1.73 -19.04 -39.58
CA THR A 185 -1.46 -18.97 -41.01
C THR A 185 -1.01 -17.56 -41.36
N ILE A 186 -0.01 -17.50 -42.24
CA ILE A 186 0.48 -16.24 -42.79
C ILE A 186 0.20 -16.31 -44.29
N GLU A 187 -0.61 -15.38 -44.82
CA GLU A 187 -0.90 -15.25 -46.22
C GLU A 187 -0.42 -13.89 -46.73
N GLU A 188 0.33 -13.89 -47.81
CA GLU A 188 0.68 -12.66 -48.51
C GLU A 188 -0.47 -12.30 -49.44
N VAL A 189 -1.14 -11.16 -49.17
CA VAL A 189 -2.35 -10.70 -49.91
C VAL A 189 -1.96 -9.76 -51.04
N GLU A 190 -0.90 -8.96 -50.85
CA GLU A 190 -0.32 -8.06 -51.84
C GLU A 190 1.19 -7.95 -51.57
N ASP A 191 1.96 -7.48 -52.55
CA ASP A 191 3.41 -7.37 -52.43
C ASP A 191 3.85 -6.59 -51.18
N GLY A 192 4.35 -7.31 -50.21
CA GLY A 192 4.78 -6.77 -48.90
C GLY A 192 3.69 -6.65 -47.81
N TYR A 193 2.44 -7.11 -48.08
CA TYR A 193 1.36 -7.14 -47.11
C TYR A 193 1.02 -8.58 -46.69
N PHE A 194 1.12 -8.86 -45.41
CA PHE A 194 0.87 -10.19 -44.86
C PHE A 194 -0.33 -10.15 -43.92
N VAL A 195 -1.22 -11.12 -44.03
CA VAL A 195 -2.32 -11.35 -43.09
C VAL A 195 -1.98 -12.55 -42.25
N VAL A 196 -1.95 -12.35 -40.92
CA VAL A 196 -1.72 -13.40 -39.96
C VAL A 196 -3.04 -13.72 -39.26
N THR A 197 -3.48 -14.97 -39.34
CA THR A 197 -4.74 -15.43 -38.71
C THR A 197 -4.45 -16.62 -37.79
N GLY A 198 -5.12 -16.68 -36.65
CA GLY A 198 -5.01 -17.76 -35.67
C GLY A 198 -5.60 -17.36 -34.34
N VAL A 199 -6.17 -18.33 -33.62
CA VAL A 199 -6.84 -18.07 -32.33
C VAL A 199 -5.91 -17.42 -31.32
N GLY A 200 -4.63 -17.80 -31.29
CA GLY A 200 -3.61 -17.19 -30.44
C GLY A 200 -3.31 -15.75 -30.81
N VAL A 201 -3.31 -15.40 -32.09
CA VAL A 201 -3.08 -14.04 -32.60
C VAL A 201 -4.26 -13.13 -32.26
N GLU A 202 -5.49 -13.62 -32.43
CA GLU A 202 -6.70 -12.88 -32.07
C GLU A 202 -6.78 -12.59 -30.57
N LYS A 203 -6.43 -13.56 -29.72
CA LYS A 203 -6.33 -13.36 -28.28
C LYS A 203 -5.25 -12.31 -27.93
N MET A 204 -4.08 -12.38 -28.53
CA MET A 204 -2.98 -11.44 -28.26
C MET A 204 -3.37 -10.00 -28.64
N ILE A 205 -4.04 -9.80 -29.77
CA ILE A 205 -4.56 -8.50 -30.19
C ILE A 205 -5.66 -8.02 -29.23
N GLY A 206 -6.54 -8.91 -28.78
CA GLY A 206 -7.60 -8.58 -27.83
C GLY A 206 -7.10 -8.10 -26.46
N TYR A 207 -5.91 -8.52 -26.04
CA TYR A 207 -5.27 -8.07 -24.79
C TYR A 207 -4.33 -6.86 -24.97
N THR A 208 -4.03 -6.48 -26.22
CA THR A 208 -3.11 -5.37 -26.49
C THR A 208 -3.92 -4.09 -26.74
N ASN A 209 -3.66 -3.05 -25.96
CA ASN A 209 -4.27 -1.75 -26.22
C ASN A 209 -3.52 -1.08 -27.36
N ILE A 210 -4.06 -1.23 -28.59
CA ILE A 210 -3.49 -0.70 -29.84
C ILE A 210 -3.57 0.84 -29.96
N ASP A 211 -4.28 1.52 -29.06
CA ASP A 211 -4.37 2.99 -29.02
C ASP A 211 -3.19 3.64 -28.26
N THR A 212 -2.22 2.86 -27.79
CA THR A 212 -1.03 3.37 -27.09
C THR A 212 0.22 3.22 -27.95
N GLU A 213 1.14 4.21 -27.89
CA GLU A 213 2.45 4.18 -28.56
C GLU A 213 3.30 2.93 -28.26
N LYS A 214 2.94 2.14 -27.24
CA LYS A 214 3.60 0.88 -26.86
C LYS A 214 2.88 -0.37 -27.38
N GLY A 215 1.71 -0.23 -27.93
CA GLY A 215 0.92 -1.34 -28.52
C GLY A 215 1.09 -1.48 -30.02
N PHE A 216 1.94 -0.64 -30.62
CA PHE A 216 2.31 -0.71 -32.04
C PHE A 216 3.69 -1.29 -32.19
#